data_76e36cb6f1f9d4846ff586ba91a72b88
#
_entry.id   76e36cb6f1f9d4846ff586ba91a72b88
#
_cell.length_a   1.000
_cell.length_b   1.000
_cell.length_c   1.000
_cell.angle_alpha   90.00
_cell.angle_beta   90.00
_cell.angle_gamma   90.00
#
_symmetry.space_group_name_H-M   'P 1'
#
loop_
_entity.id
_entity.type
_entity.pdbx_description
1 polymer ?
#
loop_
_entity_poly.entity_id
_entity_poly.type
_entity_poly.pdbx_seq_one_letter_code
_entity_poly.pdbx_strand_id
1 'polypeptide(L)'
;MEQKLATFFDCESDAGSAMRATCLSISYITCDLNNNFKIIEELSGTINSKFKNSRPFETDAMMAHNIPVKDIINQKLSNGELVDEWEKAFKKLSDKGTIFCGYNSFNYDNILLNNSLFINLKFPYITSKQQFDLLPAIRAASVFAIDPKTRERALNYDYNEKGNLSFKLQTMLQANQITTKKAHDSYEDTRATLNLCKRLREKAPEVFNAALALRRKSDVLPKIKKEDIFCWHEAYFKTTIYCGTYLGESLFPGWHYLYDLRKDPEEIIKLSYTELKIALSKSKRWCRTLKSNRAPIIMKKEFALYDEEYKELGMAEIKKRYNLIKKHREELTNKIKSIQEESYNEKKEFDQTELEPEEKIYSLNVTNEERNLMNQFNLNNNFKERKDIFNRFKRDDVKILAEMKVFDNYDKEEFCKIFSLRDYKRIKKRVGNFILDTSDSPSPFTKIPAQQSRIDTLRVIAEKNQDHEKLNQLEELDTYLENMKNNFEKVS
;
A
#
# COMPACT_ATOMS: atom_id res chain seq x y z
N MET A 1 -29.38 -10.90 12.88
CA MET A 1 -27.90 -10.88 13.06
C MET A 1 -27.41 -9.49 12.69
N GLU A 2 -26.54 -8.91 13.49
CA GLU A 2 -25.94 -7.61 13.18
C GLU A 2 -25.13 -7.70 11.88
N GLN A 3 -25.28 -6.70 11.00
CA GLN A 3 -24.53 -6.64 9.73
C GLN A 3 -23.03 -6.51 10.00
N LYS A 4 -22.23 -7.30 9.31
CA LYS A 4 -20.77 -7.19 9.34
C LYS A 4 -20.30 -6.72 7.97
N LEU A 5 -20.14 -5.40 7.84
CA LEU A 5 -19.78 -4.79 6.57
C LEU A 5 -18.31 -5.01 6.21
N ALA A 6 -18.08 -5.27 4.94
CA ALA A 6 -16.78 -5.23 4.30
C ALA A 6 -16.88 -4.42 3.00
N THR A 7 -15.93 -3.52 2.78
CA THR A 7 -15.83 -2.71 1.57
C THR A 7 -14.56 -3.11 0.83
N PHE A 8 -14.74 -3.80 -0.28
CA PHE A 8 -13.66 -4.11 -1.21
C PHE A 8 -13.41 -2.89 -2.08
N PHE A 9 -12.15 -2.58 -2.36
CA PHE A 9 -11.79 -1.44 -3.20
C PHE A 9 -10.51 -1.72 -3.97
N ASP A 10 -10.39 -1.04 -5.11
CA ASP A 10 -9.25 -1.09 -6.01
C ASP A 10 -9.07 0.26 -6.70
N CYS A 11 -7.83 0.61 -7.06
CA CYS A 11 -7.48 1.90 -7.64
C CYS A 11 -6.70 1.71 -8.94
N GLU A 12 -7.08 2.49 -9.98
CA GLU A 12 -6.20 2.72 -11.13
C GLU A 12 -5.44 4.03 -10.96
N SER A 13 -4.19 4.04 -11.40
CA SER A 13 -3.30 5.18 -11.17
C SER A 13 -2.33 5.43 -12.33
N ASP A 14 -1.78 6.64 -12.37
CA ASP A 14 -0.88 7.10 -13.43
C ASP A 14 0.59 6.69 -13.24
N ALA A 15 0.95 5.99 -12.15
CA ALA A 15 2.34 5.57 -11.91
C ALA A 15 2.44 4.31 -11.06
N GLY A 16 3.53 3.55 -11.19
CA GLY A 16 3.80 2.34 -10.44
C GLY A 16 4.19 2.59 -8.96
N SER A 17 4.71 3.77 -8.64
CA SER A 17 5.03 4.15 -7.26
C SER A 17 3.83 4.79 -6.56
N ALA A 18 3.20 4.09 -5.63
CA ALA A 18 2.04 4.58 -4.87
C ALA A 18 2.27 5.93 -4.13
N MET A 19 3.52 6.26 -3.79
CA MET A 19 3.88 7.54 -3.17
C MET A 19 3.89 8.71 -4.17
N ARG A 20 4.07 8.44 -5.46
CA ARG A 20 4.17 9.42 -6.53
C ARG A 20 2.95 9.45 -7.44
N ALA A 21 2.19 8.37 -7.46
CA ALA A 21 1.05 8.19 -8.33
C ALA A 21 -0.12 9.12 -8.00
N THR A 22 -0.91 9.42 -9.03
CA THR A 22 -2.22 10.03 -8.92
C THR A 22 -3.28 8.94 -9.06
N CYS A 23 -4.25 8.90 -8.16
CA CYS A 23 -5.41 8.03 -8.30
C CYS A 23 -6.31 8.57 -9.41
N LEU A 24 -6.45 7.81 -10.50
CA LEU A 24 -7.30 8.17 -11.65
C LEU A 24 -8.71 7.61 -11.50
N SER A 25 -8.83 6.42 -10.91
CA SER A 25 -10.09 5.75 -10.66
C SER A 25 -10.03 5.04 -9.32
N ILE A 26 -11.13 5.08 -8.57
CA ILE A 26 -11.35 4.24 -7.39
C ILE A 26 -12.72 3.59 -7.48
N SER A 27 -12.75 2.27 -7.41
CA SER A 27 -13.99 1.50 -7.29
C SER A 27 -14.08 0.85 -5.93
N TYR A 28 -15.29 0.80 -5.39
CA TYR A 28 -15.55 0.12 -4.11
C TYR A 28 -16.90 -0.58 -4.11
N ILE A 29 -16.92 -1.78 -3.54
CA ILE A 29 -18.11 -2.63 -3.41
C ILE A 29 -18.25 -3.00 -1.93
N THR A 30 -19.35 -2.58 -1.32
CA THR A 30 -19.66 -2.91 0.07
C THR A 30 -20.60 -4.10 0.12
N CYS A 31 -20.32 -5.05 1.01
CA CYS A 31 -21.12 -6.24 1.20
C CYS A 31 -21.31 -6.59 2.69
N ASP A 32 -22.30 -7.42 2.99
CA ASP A 32 -22.51 -8.01 4.30
C ASP A 32 -21.90 -9.42 4.38
N LEU A 33 -20.80 -9.54 5.15
CA LEU A 33 -20.10 -10.81 5.36
C LEU A 33 -21.00 -11.88 6.03
N ASN A 34 -21.94 -11.47 6.90
CA ASN A 34 -22.84 -12.39 7.59
C ASN A 34 -23.97 -12.88 6.69
N ASN A 35 -24.26 -12.19 5.58
CA ASN A 35 -25.25 -12.55 4.59
C ASN A 35 -24.58 -12.99 3.27
N ASN A 36 -23.67 -13.95 3.35
CA ASN A 36 -22.94 -14.54 2.21
C ASN A 36 -22.39 -13.51 1.21
N PHE A 37 -21.78 -12.43 1.71
CA PHE A 37 -21.25 -11.32 0.92
C PHE A 37 -22.30 -10.66 -0.01
N LYS A 38 -23.55 -10.56 0.44
CA LYS A 38 -24.57 -9.83 -0.30
C LYS A 38 -24.14 -8.37 -0.49
N ILE A 39 -24.05 -7.97 -1.75
CA ILE A 39 -23.64 -6.59 -2.12
C ILE A 39 -24.74 -5.60 -1.70
N ILE A 40 -24.32 -4.43 -1.26
CA ILE A 40 -25.17 -3.30 -0.85
C ILE A 40 -24.87 -2.18 -1.85
N GLU A 41 -25.70 -2.08 -2.89
CA GLU A 41 -25.44 -1.21 -4.05
C GLU A 41 -25.38 0.28 -3.65
N GLU A 42 -26.21 0.74 -2.73
CA GLU A 42 -26.22 2.12 -2.24
C GLU A 42 -24.98 2.53 -1.42
N LEU A 43 -24.12 1.55 -1.09
CA LEU A 43 -22.83 1.74 -0.42
C LEU A 43 -21.64 1.35 -1.32
N SER A 44 -21.88 1.23 -2.62
CA SER A 44 -20.89 0.86 -3.63
C SER A 44 -20.81 1.95 -4.70
N GLY A 45 -19.70 2.04 -5.42
CA GLY A 45 -19.55 3.03 -6.47
C GLY A 45 -18.18 3.04 -7.14
N THR A 46 -18.08 3.84 -8.20
CA THR A 46 -16.83 4.15 -8.90
C THR A 46 -16.71 5.67 -9.06
N ILE A 47 -15.54 6.22 -8.83
CA ILE A 47 -15.22 7.63 -8.95
C ILE A 47 -13.98 7.75 -9.84
N ASN A 48 -14.08 8.58 -10.89
CA ASN A 48 -13.01 8.79 -11.85
C ASN A 48 -12.62 10.27 -11.90
N SER A 49 -11.35 10.57 -12.20
CA SER A 49 -10.86 11.94 -12.33
C SER A 49 -10.00 12.15 -13.56
N LYS A 50 -9.77 13.43 -13.87
CA LYS A 50 -8.74 13.87 -14.82
C LYS A 50 -7.34 13.67 -14.26
N PHE A 51 -6.34 13.72 -15.14
CA PHE A 51 -4.95 13.90 -14.73
C PHE A 51 -4.74 15.18 -13.93
N LYS A 52 -3.71 15.22 -13.12
CA LYS A 52 -3.24 16.45 -12.48
C LYS A 52 -2.46 17.31 -13.46
N ASN A 53 -2.56 18.63 -13.31
CA ASN A 53 -1.80 19.58 -14.13
C ASN A 53 -0.27 19.48 -13.91
N SER A 54 0.17 19.02 -12.75
CA SER A 54 1.59 18.94 -12.38
C SER A 54 2.24 17.58 -12.56
N ARG A 55 1.48 16.52 -12.91
CA ARG A 55 1.98 15.16 -12.87
C ARG A 55 1.88 14.45 -14.23
N PRO A 56 3.04 14.25 -14.92
CA PRO A 56 3.12 13.29 -16.01
C PRO A 56 2.90 11.87 -15.49
N PHE A 57 2.32 11.02 -16.31
CA PHE A 57 2.13 9.60 -15.99
C PHE A 57 3.40 8.78 -16.24
N GLU A 58 3.44 7.56 -15.71
CA GLU A 58 4.38 6.51 -16.14
C GLU A 58 3.76 5.67 -17.26
N THR A 59 4.49 5.52 -18.36
CA THR A 59 4.03 4.81 -19.55
C THR A 59 3.60 3.37 -19.23
N ASP A 60 4.37 2.65 -18.42
CA ASP A 60 4.06 1.26 -18.07
C ASP A 60 2.76 1.15 -17.25
N ALA A 61 2.44 2.13 -16.39
CA ALA A 61 1.19 2.15 -15.64
C ALA A 61 -0.01 2.36 -16.58
N MET A 62 0.08 3.32 -17.50
CA MET A 62 -0.97 3.59 -18.49
C MET A 62 -1.20 2.41 -19.42
N MET A 63 -0.13 1.71 -19.81
CA MET A 63 -0.21 0.50 -20.60
C MET A 63 -0.82 -0.69 -19.86
N ALA A 64 -0.69 -0.72 -18.52
CA ALA A 64 -1.21 -1.83 -17.70
C ALA A 64 -2.75 -1.80 -17.59
N HIS A 65 -3.35 -0.65 -17.25
CA HIS A 65 -4.82 -0.53 -17.12
C HIS A 65 -5.54 -0.24 -18.44
N ASN A 66 -4.82 0.14 -19.48
CA ASN A 66 -5.35 0.36 -20.84
C ASN A 66 -6.58 1.31 -20.89
N ILE A 67 -6.60 2.35 -20.03
CA ILE A 67 -7.60 3.40 -20.09
C ILE A 67 -7.14 4.43 -21.11
N PRO A 68 -7.94 4.73 -22.16
CA PRO A 68 -7.56 5.71 -23.17
C PRO A 68 -7.34 7.10 -22.55
N VAL A 69 -6.30 7.80 -23.00
CA VAL A 69 -5.97 9.16 -22.52
C VAL A 69 -7.15 10.10 -22.66
N LYS A 70 -7.87 10.02 -23.78
CA LYS A 70 -9.08 10.83 -24.04
C LYS A 70 -10.19 10.61 -23.00
N ASP A 71 -10.34 9.39 -22.49
CA ASP A 71 -11.36 9.06 -21.50
C ASP A 71 -11.01 9.67 -20.14
N ILE A 72 -9.72 9.74 -19.80
CA ILE A 72 -9.25 10.40 -18.58
C ILE A 72 -9.39 11.92 -18.70
N ILE A 73 -8.98 12.52 -19.82
CA ILE A 73 -9.08 13.97 -20.03
C ILE A 73 -10.54 14.45 -19.98
N ASN A 74 -11.47 13.64 -20.49
CA ASN A 74 -12.90 13.96 -20.54
C ASN A 74 -13.66 13.68 -19.23
N GLN A 75 -13.00 13.20 -18.17
CA GLN A 75 -13.66 13.04 -16.87
C GLN A 75 -14.18 14.40 -16.36
N LYS A 76 -15.25 14.35 -15.58
CA LYS A 76 -15.86 15.58 -15.02
C LYS A 76 -15.05 16.13 -13.86
N LEU A 77 -14.62 15.24 -12.95
CA LEU A 77 -13.95 15.62 -11.72
C LEU A 77 -12.47 15.89 -11.94
N SER A 78 -11.96 16.92 -11.30
CA SER A 78 -10.53 17.08 -11.04
C SER A 78 -10.07 16.01 -10.04
N ASN A 79 -8.75 15.83 -9.91
CA ASN A 79 -8.23 14.85 -8.95
C ASN A 79 -8.54 15.21 -7.49
N GLY A 80 -8.57 16.52 -7.15
CA GLY A 80 -8.96 16.95 -5.82
C GLY A 80 -10.43 16.65 -5.50
N GLU A 81 -11.33 16.82 -6.48
CA GLU A 81 -12.75 16.48 -6.33
C GLU A 81 -12.96 14.97 -6.19
N LEU A 82 -12.20 14.13 -6.92
CA LEU A 82 -12.19 12.68 -6.69
C LEU A 82 -11.82 12.37 -5.24
N VAL A 83 -10.74 13.01 -4.72
CA VAL A 83 -10.30 12.82 -3.32
C VAL A 83 -11.38 13.27 -2.33
N ASP A 84 -12.10 14.35 -2.61
CA ASP A 84 -13.19 14.84 -1.76
C ASP A 84 -14.37 13.85 -1.73
N GLU A 85 -14.78 13.33 -2.88
CA GLU A 85 -15.90 12.39 -2.99
C GLU A 85 -15.58 11.03 -2.33
N TRP A 86 -14.41 10.44 -2.60
CA TRP A 86 -14.09 9.17 -1.98
C TRP A 86 -13.81 9.31 -0.47
N GLU A 87 -13.21 10.40 -0.02
CA GLU A 87 -13.05 10.68 1.41
C GLU A 87 -14.41 10.68 2.12
N LYS A 88 -15.38 11.37 1.56
CA LYS A 88 -16.76 11.44 2.08
C LYS A 88 -17.41 10.05 2.13
N ALA A 89 -17.29 9.28 1.05
CA ALA A 89 -17.83 7.92 0.99
C ALA A 89 -17.15 7.00 2.02
N PHE A 90 -15.82 7.02 2.10
CA PHE A 90 -15.06 6.13 2.99
C PHE A 90 -15.18 6.53 4.47
N LYS A 91 -15.33 7.81 4.80
CA LYS A 91 -15.67 8.23 6.16
C LYS A 91 -17.03 7.68 6.58
N LYS A 92 -18.06 7.81 5.74
CA LYS A 92 -19.39 7.24 5.99
C LYS A 92 -19.33 5.72 6.22
N LEU A 93 -18.55 5.00 5.41
CA LEU A 93 -18.32 3.56 5.54
C LEU A 93 -17.53 3.21 6.82
N SER A 94 -16.49 3.98 7.13
CA SER A 94 -15.70 3.84 8.35
C SER A 94 -16.56 4.03 9.62
N ASP A 95 -17.48 4.99 9.62
CA ASP A 95 -18.39 5.25 10.74
C ASP A 95 -19.42 4.13 10.92
N LYS A 96 -19.80 3.44 9.83
CA LYS A 96 -20.60 2.20 9.86
C LYS A 96 -19.80 0.97 10.31
N GLY A 97 -18.51 1.12 10.62
CA GLY A 97 -17.65 0.03 11.09
C GLY A 97 -17.24 -0.98 10.02
N THR A 98 -17.22 -0.59 8.73
CA THR A 98 -16.80 -1.48 7.65
C THR A 98 -15.35 -1.94 7.80
N ILE A 99 -15.05 -3.13 7.27
CA ILE A 99 -13.70 -3.63 7.09
C ILE A 99 -13.27 -3.26 5.67
N PHE A 100 -12.22 -2.45 5.51
CA PHE A 100 -11.67 -2.12 4.20
C PHE A 100 -10.81 -3.25 3.67
N CYS A 101 -11.13 -3.73 2.48
CA CYS A 101 -10.55 -4.92 1.87
C CYS A 101 -9.97 -4.59 0.50
N GLY A 102 -8.76 -5.07 0.20
CA GLY A 102 -8.16 -4.96 -1.14
C GLY A 102 -7.28 -6.17 -1.46
N TYR A 103 -6.69 -6.17 -2.63
CA TYR A 103 -5.69 -7.15 -3.05
C TYR A 103 -4.32 -6.51 -3.16
N ASN A 104 -3.40 -6.82 -2.27
CA ASN A 104 -2.11 -6.14 -2.12
C ASN A 104 -2.23 -4.67 -1.70
N SER A 105 -3.37 -4.29 -1.16
CA SER A 105 -3.71 -2.90 -0.84
C SER A 105 -2.79 -2.28 0.21
N PHE A 106 -2.21 -3.07 1.12
CA PHE A 106 -1.22 -2.59 2.08
C PHE A 106 0.06 -2.04 1.44
N ASN A 107 0.40 -2.50 0.24
CA ASN A 107 1.63 -2.10 -0.43
C ASN A 107 1.39 -1.10 -1.56
N TYR A 108 0.15 -0.91 -2.00
CA TYR A 108 -0.18 0.01 -3.08
C TYR A 108 -1.37 0.92 -2.75
N ASP A 109 -2.61 0.45 -2.84
CA ASP A 109 -3.81 1.29 -2.76
C ASP A 109 -3.90 2.12 -1.48
N ASN A 110 -3.63 1.53 -0.32
CA ASN A 110 -3.65 2.26 0.94
C ASN A 110 -2.58 3.36 1.00
N ILE A 111 -1.41 3.14 0.39
CA ILE A 111 -0.34 4.14 0.32
C ILE A 111 -0.77 5.27 -0.62
N LEU A 112 -1.27 4.93 -1.80
CA LEU A 112 -1.80 5.87 -2.79
C LEU A 112 -2.89 6.76 -2.21
N LEU A 113 -3.90 6.15 -1.56
CA LEU A 113 -5.02 6.88 -0.97
C LEU A 113 -4.57 7.77 0.21
N ASN A 114 -3.70 7.26 1.07
CA ASN A 114 -3.15 8.05 2.18
C ASN A 114 -2.36 9.25 1.66
N ASN A 115 -1.51 9.05 0.63
CA ASN A 115 -0.74 10.14 0.04
C ASN A 115 -1.66 11.13 -0.69
N SER A 116 -2.68 10.66 -1.40
CA SER A 116 -3.68 11.50 -2.05
C SER A 116 -4.41 12.42 -1.05
N LEU A 117 -4.75 11.92 0.15
CA LEU A 117 -5.30 12.75 1.22
C LEU A 117 -4.27 13.77 1.73
N PHE A 118 -3.06 13.31 2.00
CA PHE A 118 -1.99 14.13 2.56
C PHE A 118 -1.67 15.35 1.68
N ILE A 119 -1.43 15.14 0.38
CA ILE A 119 -1.13 16.22 -0.57
C ILE A 119 -2.33 17.15 -0.83
N ASN A 120 -3.56 16.69 -0.53
CA ASN A 120 -4.76 17.50 -0.55
C ASN A 120 -5.09 18.15 0.82
N LEU A 121 -4.11 18.22 1.74
CA LEU A 121 -4.26 18.83 3.07
C LEU A 121 -5.35 18.18 3.92
N LYS A 122 -5.55 16.87 3.77
CA LYS A 122 -6.54 16.10 4.50
C LYS A 122 -5.86 15.14 5.49
N PHE A 123 -6.66 14.64 6.45
CA PHE A 123 -6.15 13.61 7.36
C PHE A 123 -6.01 12.27 6.62
N PRO A 124 -4.81 11.72 6.47
CA PRO A 124 -4.61 10.40 5.90
C PRO A 124 -5.16 9.31 6.85
N TYR A 125 -5.17 8.06 6.43
CA TYR A 125 -5.49 6.88 7.26
C TYR A 125 -6.98 6.62 7.53
N ILE A 126 -7.89 7.01 6.63
CA ILE A 126 -9.35 6.76 6.77
C ILE A 126 -9.64 5.26 6.84
N THR A 127 -8.95 4.45 6.03
CA THR A 127 -9.12 2.99 5.98
C THR A 127 -8.51 2.25 7.17
N SER A 128 -7.67 2.90 7.98
CA SER A 128 -6.78 2.25 8.95
C SER A 128 -7.46 1.65 10.18
N LYS A 129 -8.74 1.96 10.43
CA LYS A 129 -9.48 1.44 11.61
C LYS A 129 -9.64 -0.07 11.59
N GLN A 130 -10.02 -0.63 10.44
CA GLN A 130 -10.17 -2.06 10.21
C GLN A 130 -9.76 -2.38 8.77
N GLN A 131 -8.71 -3.17 8.60
CA GLN A 131 -8.16 -3.51 7.29
C GLN A 131 -7.99 -5.00 7.12
N PHE A 132 -8.23 -5.47 5.89
CA PHE A 132 -8.01 -6.84 5.47
C PHE A 132 -7.41 -6.83 4.06
N ASP A 133 -6.23 -7.39 3.90
CA ASP A 133 -5.60 -7.56 2.59
C ASP A 133 -5.68 -9.03 2.20
N LEU A 134 -6.29 -9.27 1.05
CA LEU A 134 -6.54 -10.64 0.59
C LEU A 134 -5.25 -11.35 0.13
N LEU A 135 -4.26 -10.62 -0.40
CA LEU A 135 -3.01 -11.25 -0.87
C LEU A 135 -2.24 -11.99 0.25
N PRO A 136 -1.99 -11.41 1.44
CA PRO A 136 -1.41 -12.17 2.55
C PRO A 136 -2.25 -13.39 2.96
N ALA A 137 -3.59 -13.28 2.89
CA ALA A 137 -4.47 -14.40 3.23
C ALA A 137 -4.40 -15.54 2.21
N ILE A 138 -4.32 -15.23 0.93
CA ILE A 138 -4.09 -16.22 -0.15
C ILE A 138 -2.71 -16.89 0.00
N ARG A 139 -1.67 -16.12 0.34
CA ARG A 139 -0.34 -16.67 0.64
C ARG A 139 -0.36 -17.57 1.87
N ALA A 140 -1.03 -17.17 2.95
CA ALA A 140 -1.22 -18.02 4.12
C ALA A 140 -1.95 -19.32 3.78
N ALA A 141 -3.01 -19.24 2.97
CA ALA A 141 -3.76 -20.43 2.55
C ALA A 141 -2.89 -21.41 1.75
N SER A 142 -1.91 -20.95 0.97
CA SER A 142 -1.02 -21.83 0.19
C SER A 142 -0.16 -22.76 1.05
N VAL A 143 0.00 -22.46 2.34
CA VAL A 143 0.85 -23.23 3.27
C VAL A 143 0.07 -23.76 4.49
N PHE A 144 -1.01 -23.11 4.91
CA PHE A 144 -1.79 -23.54 6.08
C PHE A 144 -3.07 -24.30 5.70
N ALA A 145 -3.65 -24.03 4.52
CA ALA A 145 -4.86 -24.72 4.04
C ALA A 145 -4.48 -25.82 3.04
N ILE A 146 -3.72 -26.80 3.51
CA ILE A 146 -3.28 -27.98 2.77
C ILE A 146 -3.74 -29.25 3.49
N ASP A 147 -4.12 -30.26 2.74
CA ASP A 147 -4.38 -31.58 3.32
C ASP A 147 -3.04 -32.16 3.83
N PRO A 148 -2.94 -32.54 5.08
CA PRO A 148 -1.68 -33.01 5.66
C PRO A 148 -1.21 -34.36 5.08
N LYS A 149 -2.10 -35.16 4.47
CA LYS A 149 -1.79 -36.46 3.89
C LYS A 149 -1.48 -36.37 2.39
N THR A 150 -2.37 -35.73 1.63
CA THR A 150 -2.23 -35.64 0.15
C THR A 150 -1.37 -34.46 -0.27
N ARG A 151 -1.15 -33.48 0.62
CA ARG A 151 -0.45 -32.19 0.36
C ARG A 151 -1.19 -31.32 -0.65
N GLU A 152 -2.44 -31.64 -0.98
CA GLU A 152 -3.29 -30.83 -1.85
C GLU A 152 -3.68 -29.52 -1.16
N ARG A 153 -3.64 -28.44 -1.91
CA ARG A 153 -4.04 -27.11 -1.42
C ARG A 153 -5.54 -26.90 -1.57
N ALA A 154 -6.13 -26.19 -0.62
CA ALA A 154 -7.56 -25.88 -0.65
C ALA A 154 -7.96 -24.91 -1.78
N LEU A 155 -7.04 -24.06 -2.22
CA LEU A 155 -7.17 -23.21 -3.41
C LEU A 155 -6.22 -23.69 -4.51
N ASN A 156 -6.58 -23.40 -5.76
CA ASN A 156 -5.72 -23.68 -6.90
C ASN A 156 -4.73 -22.53 -7.11
N TYR A 157 -3.52 -22.86 -7.50
CA TYR A 157 -2.42 -21.93 -7.75
C TYR A 157 -1.70 -22.34 -9.04
N ASP A 158 -1.37 -21.35 -9.87
CA ASP A 158 -0.48 -21.55 -11.01
C ASP A 158 0.96 -21.16 -10.63
N TYR A 159 1.89 -21.51 -11.50
CA TYR A 159 3.30 -21.24 -11.33
C TYR A 159 3.75 -20.12 -12.29
N ASN A 160 4.67 -19.29 -11.82
CA ASN A 160 5.35 -18.33 -12.68
C ASN A 160 6.49 -19.03 -13.47
N GLU A 161 7.11 -18.29 -14.39
CA GLU A 161 8.21 -18.77 -15.25
C GLU A 161 9.41 -19.34 -14.45
N LYS A 162 9.58 -18.94 -13.19
CA LYS A 162 10.64 -19.42 -12.29
C LYS A 162 10.21 -20.65 -11.47
N GLY A 163 9.05 -21.22 -11.73
CA GLY A 163 8.53 -22.37 -11.00
C GLY A 163 8.02 -22.07 -9.58
N ASN A 164 7.84 -20.81 -9.21
CA ASN A 164 7.24 -20.43 -7.94
C ASN A 164 5.74 -20.17 -8.10
N LEU A 165 4.97 -20.37 -7.02
CA LEU A 165 3.55 -20.04 -7.01
C LEU A 165 3.33 -18.58 -7.40
N SER A 166 2.43 -18.33 -8.33
CA SER A 166 1.99 -17.00 -8.71
C SER A 166 0.84 -16.56 -7.82
N PHE A 167 0.97 -15.36 -7.28
CA PHE A 167 -0.04 -14.70 -6.43
C PHE A 167 -0.57 -13.42 -7.09
N LYS A 168 -0.40 -13.26 -8.41
CA LYS A 168 -1.02 -12.16 -9.14
C LYS A 168 -2.53 -12.38 -9.16
N LEU A 169 -3.33 -11.30 -9.00
CA LEU A 169 -4.80 -11.41 -8.96
C LEU A 169 -5.33 -12.19 -10.16
N GLN A 170 -4.97 -11.82 -11.38
CA GLN A 170 -5.43 -12.46 -12.61
C GLN A 170 -5.10 -13.97 -12.64
N THR A 171 -3.88 -14.35 -12.22
CA THR A 171 -3.48 -15.75 -12.15
C THR A 171 -4.33 -16.53 -11.13
N MET A 172 -4.58 -15.92 -9.96
CA MET A 172 -5.42 -16.54 -8.92
C MET A 172 -6.88 -16.69 -9.37
N LEU A 173 -7.42 -15.70 -10.10
CA LEU A 173 -8.78 -15.77 -10.65
C LEU A 173 -8.90 -16.92 -11.66
N GLN A 174 -7.97 -17.00 -12.60
CA GLN A 174 -7.93 -18.03 -13.62
C GLN A 174 -7.82 -19.44 -13.00
N ALA A 175 -6.86 -19.66 -12.10
CA ALA A 175 -6.64 -20.94 -11.44
C ALA A 175 -7.88 -21.40 -10.63
N ASN A 176 -8.65 -20.47 -10.08
CA ASN A 176 -9.85 -20.75 -9.29
C ASN A 176 -11.16 -20.60 -10.09
N GLN A 177 -11.09 -20.46 -11.42
CA GLN A 177 -12.24 -20.38 -12.33
C GLN A 177 -13.20 -19.22 -11.99
N ILE A 178 -12.63 -18.07 -11.61
CA ILE A 178 -13.36 -16.83 -11.35
C ILE A 178 -13.24 -15.96 -12.61
N THR A 179 -14.35 -15.74 -13.29
CA THR A 179 -14.39 -14.94 -14.51
C THR A 179 -14.52 -13.45 -14.20
N THR A 180 -13.80 -12.63 -14.96
CA THR A 180 -13.92 -11.16 -15.01
C THR A 180 -14.29 -10.74 -16.42
N LYS A 181 -15.01 -9.64 -16.59
CA LYS A 181 -15.37 -9.13 -17.91
C LYS A 181 -14.21 -8.40 -18.57
N LYS A 182 -13.45 -7.64 -17.78
CA LYS A 182 -12.31 -6.85 -18.22
C LYS A 182 -11.27 -6.81 -17.10
N ALA A 183 -10.05 -7.23 -17.38
CA ALA A 183 -8.92 -7.11 -16.46
C ALA A 183 -8.43 -5.65 -16.43
N HIS A 184 -7.87 -5.22 -15.29
CA HIS A 184 -7.39 -3.85 -15.08
C HIS A 184 -8.49 -2.79 -15.28
N ASP A 185 -9.69 -3.12 -14.82
CA ASP A 185 -10.79 -2.20 -14.60
C ASP A 185 -11.08 -2.22 -13.11
N SER A 186 -10.97 -1.10 -12.42
CA SER A 186 -11.02 -1.04 -10.95
C SER A 186 -12.30 -1.65 -10.36
N TYR A 187 -13.44 -1.55 -11.07
CA TYR A 187 -14.70 -2.15 -10.62
C TYR A 187 -14.69 -3.68 -10.77
N GLU A 188 -14.23 -4.18 -11.94
CA GLU A 188 -14.15 -5.62 -12.19
C GLU A 188 -13.10 -6.28 -11.29
N ASP A 189 -11.95 -5.64 -11.04
CA ASP A 189 -10.92 -6.16 -10.14
C ASP A 189 -11.37 -6.12 -8.67
N THR A 190 -12.13 -5.08 -8.26
CA THR A 190 -12.80 -5.05 -6.95
C THR A 190 -13.79 -6.21 -6.78
N ARG A 191 -14.63 -6.45 -7.80
CA ARG A 191 -15.60 -7.54 -7.82
C ARG A 191 -14.92 -8.91 -7.81
N ALA A 192 -13.86 -9.06 -8.56
CA ALA A 192 -13.05 -10.27 -8.62
C ALA A 192 -12.38 -10.57 -7.26
N THR A 193 -11.83 -9.55 -6.62
CA THR A 193 -11.25 -9.65 -5.26
C THR A 193 -12.31 -10.11 -4.26
N LEU A 194 -13.52 -9.56 -4.30
CA LEU A 194 -14.64 -10.02 -3.46
C LEU A 194 -14.95 -11.51 -3.72
N ASN A 195 -15.03 -11.94 -4.98
CA ASN A 195 -15.34 -13.32 -5.33
C ASN A 195 -14.22 -14.29 -4.90
N LEU A 196 -12.95 -13.89 -5.04
CA LEU A 196 -11.81 -14.68 -4.54
C LEU A 196 -11.82 -14.75 -3.00
N CYS A 197 -12.24 -13.70 -2.31
CA CYS A 197 -12.42 -13.70 -0.86
C CYS A 197 -13.53 -14.66 -0.42
N LYS A 198 -14.65 -14.72 -1.15
CA LYS A 198 -15.69 -15.75 -0.94
C LYS A 198 -15.11 -17.16 -1.06
N ARG A 199 -14.34 -17.41 -2.12
CA ARG A 199 -13.68 -18.69 -2.35
C ARG A 199 -12.72 -19.05 -1.22
N LEU A 200 -11.92 -18.08 -0.74
CA LEU A 200 -11.04 -18.29 0.42
C LEU A 200 -11.83 -18.68 1.68
N ARG A 201 -12.95 -17.98 1.97
CA ARG A 201 -13.80 -18.32 3.12
C ARG A 201 -14.36 -19.73 3.03
N GLU A 202 -14.80 -20.15 1.84
CA GLU A 202 -15.37 -21.47 1.60
C GLU A 202 -14.34 -22.59 1.72
N LYS A 203 -13.16 -22.41 1.14
CA LYS A 203 -12.14 -23.45 0.98
C LYS A 203 -11.11 -23.47 2.11
N ALA A 204 -10.83 -22.31 2.74
CA ALA A 204 -9.83 -22.15 3.80
C ALA A 204 -10.37 -21.31 4.98
N PRO A 205 -11.47 -21.75 5.64
CA PRO A 205 -12.16 -20.96 6.66
C PRO A 205 -11.29 -20.65 7.87
N GLU A 206 -10.36 -21.50 8.28
CA GLU A 206 -9.45 -21.21 9.40
C GLU A 206 -8.51 -20.05 9.08
N VAL A 207 -7.94 -20.01 7.88
CA VAL A 207 -7.08 -18.90 7.42
C VAL A 207 -7.88 -17.62 7.28
N PHE A 208 -9.06 -17.67 6.67
CA PHE A 208 -9.95 -16.52 6.56
C PHE A 208 -10.31 -15.91 7.93
N ASN A 209 -10.70 -16.77 8.89
CA ASN A 209 -11.03 -16.31 10.24
C ASN A 209 -9.82 -15.75 10.98
N ALA A 210 -8.63 -16.35 10.85
CA ALA A 210 -7.41 -15.86 11.44
C ALA A 210 -7.02 -14.48 10.87
N ALA A 211 -7.16 -14.27 9.56
CA ALA A 211 -6.91 -12.98 8.91
C ALA A 211 -7.89 -11.90 9.40
N LEU A 212 -9.18 -12.21 9.50
CA LEU A 212 -10.18 -11.27 10.03
C LEU A 212 -10.02 -10.98 11.52
N ALA A 213 -9.46 -11.88 12.29
CA ALA A 213 -9.31 -11.71 13.75
C ALA A 213 -8.40 -10.52 14.09
N LEU A 214 -7.38 -10.24 13.26
CA LEU A 214 -6.37 -9.22 13.50
C LEU A 214 -6.47 -8.02 12.54
N ARG A 215 -7.67 -7.74 12.04
CA ARG A 215 -7.95 -6.60 11.16
C ARG A 215 -7.77 -5.23 11.81
N ARG A 216 -7.73 -5.17 13.14
CA ARG A 216 -7.44 -3.96 13.91
C ARG A 216 -6.03 -4.03 14.48
N LYS A 217 -5.28 -2.94 14.33
CA LYS A 217 -3.93 -2.82 14.90
C LYS A 217 -3.89 -3.11 16.41
N SER A 218 -4.93 -2.68 17.13
CA SER A 218 -5.05 -2.87 18.60
C SER A 218 -5.17 -4.34 19.04
N ASP A 219 -5.66 -5.21 18.16
CA ASP A 219 -5.95 -6.60 18.52
C ASP A 219 -4.70 -7.50 18.42
N VAL A 220 -3.64 -7.02 17.73
CA VAL A 220 -2.45 -7.82 17.42
C VAL A 220 -1.61 -8.11 18.66
N LEU A 221 -1.22 -7.07 19.41
CA LEU A 221 -0.34 -7.24 20.56
C LEU A 221 -0.97 -8.10 21.67
N PRO A 222 -2.26 -7.91 22.05
CA PRO A 222 -2.94 -8.81 22.98
C PRO A 222 -2.94 -10.26 22.52
N LYS A 223 -3.18 -10.51 21.22
CA LYS A 223 -3.20 -11.85 20.63
C LYS A 223 -1.85 -12.55 20.77
N ILE A 224 -0.76 -11.92 20.30
CA ILE A 224 0.59 -12.54 20.32
C ILE A 224 1.18 -12.65 21.73
N LYS A 225 0.75 -11.81 22.69
CA LYS A 225 1.13 -11.94 24.10
C LYS A 225 0.39 -13.08 24.80
N LYS A 226 -0.86 -13.34 24.40
CA LYS A 226 -1.70 -14.41 24.98
C LYS A 226 -1.27 -15.79 24.50
N GLU A 227 -0.82 -15.91 23.27
CA GLU A 227 -0.40 -17.19 22.68
C GLU A 227 1.05 -17.48 23.05
N ASP A 228 1.29 -18.57 23.73
CA ASP A 228 2.64 -19.00 24.11
C ASP A 228 3.49 -19.34 22.87
N ILE A 229 2.92 -20.15 21.99
CA ILE A 229 3.52 -20.59 20.73
C ILE A 229 2.46 -20.46 19.65
N PHE A 230 2.82 -19.89 18.50
CA PHE A 230 1.93 -19.72 17.36
C PHE A 230 2.69 -19.79 16.05
N CYS A 231 1.95 -19.98 14.96
CA CYS A 231 2.51 -19.94 13.61
C CYS A 231 2.09 -18.66 12.90
N TRP A 232 2.94 -18.21 11.97
CA TRP A 232 2.67 -17.18 10.97
C TRP A 232 3.37 -17.53 9.68
N HIS A 233 3.13 -16.77 8.64
CA HIS A 233 3.85 -16.93 7.36
C HIS A 233 4.57 -15.65 6.98
N GLU A 234 5.65 -15.80 6.22
CA GLU A 234 6.30 -14.73 5.48
C GLU A 234 6.45 -15.14 4.02
N ALA A 235 6.38 -14.15 3.12
CA ALA A 235 6.48 -14.38 1.69
C ALA A 235 7.53 -13.44 1.10
N TYR A 236 8.69 -14.00 0.78
CA TYR A 236 9.73 -13.36 0.00
C TYR A 236 9.79 -13.99 -1.40
N PHE A 237 10.71 -14.94 -1.63
CA PHE A 237 10.74 -15.72 -2.87
C PHE A 237 9.71 -16.85 -2.88
N LYS A 238 9.45 -17.43 -1.71
CA LYS A 238 8.40 -18.42 -1.46
C LYS A 238 7.68 -18.09 -0.16
N THR A 239 6.47 -18.60 -0.02
CA THR A 239 5.74 -18.54 1.25
C THR A 239 6.29 -19.61 2.19
N THR A 240 6.67 -19.21 3.40
CA THR A 240 7.29 -20.08 4.41
C THR A 240 6.52 -19.98 5.72
N ILE A 241 6.29 -21.12 6.37
CA ILE A 241 5.73 -21.21 7.73
C ILE A 241 6.83 -20.89 8.74
N TYR A 242 6.48 -20.10 9.73
CA TYR A 242 7.25 -19.89 10.95
C TYR A 242 6.43 -20.31 12.15
N CYS A 243 7.10 -20.95 13.11
CA CYS A 243 6.54 -21.26 14.42
C CYS A 243 7.41 -20.61 15.48
N GLY A 244 6.80 -19.85 16.35
CA GLY A 244 7.58 -19.07 17.30
C GLY A 244 6.78 -18.49 18.43
N THR A 245 7.39 -17.55 19.13
CA THR A 245 6.82 -16.87 20.28
C THR A 245 7.10 -15.37 20.23
N TYR A 246 6.25 -14.59 20.91
CA TYR A 246 6.50 -13.19 21.15
C TYR A 246 7.76 -12.99 21.98
N LEU A 247 8.68 -12.16 21.52
CA LEU A 247 9.92 -11.83 22.21
C LEU A 247 9.83 -10.47 22.92
N GLY A 248 9.36 -9.44 22.22
CA GLY A 248 9.27 -8.09 22.78
C GLY A 248 8.78 -7.04 21.80
N GLU A 249 8.60 -5.80 22.29
CA GLU A 249 8.27 -4.64 21.45
C GLU A 249 9.55 -4.05 20.84
N SER A 250 9.47 -3.64 19.57
CA SER A 250 10.57 -2.98 18.87
C SER A 250 10.70 -1.50 19.28
N LEU A 251 11.76 -0.83 18.83
CA LEU A 251 11.91 0.63 18.90
C LEU A 251 10.78 1.37 18.18
N PHE A 252 10.23 0.77 17.12
CA PHE A 252 9.19 1.39 16.30
C PHE A 252 7.80 1.02 16.83
N PRO A 253 6.92 2.00 17.11
CA PRO A 253 5.59 1.75 17.64
C PRO A 253 4.76 0.81 16.77
N GLY A 254 4.23 -0.26 17.37
CA GLY A 254 3.43 -1.26 16.68
C GLY A 254 4.24 -2.31 15.90
N TRP A 255 5.55 -2.34 16.08
CA TRP A 255 6.41 -3.42 15.60
C TRP A 255 6.82 -4.32 16.78
N HIS A 256 6.82 -5.63 16.57
CA HIS A 256 7.06 -6.63 17.59
C HIS A 256 8.11 -7.62 17.13
N TYR A 257 9.00 -8.01 18.03
CA TYR A 257 9.96 -9.09 17.79
C TYR A 257 9.32 -10.43 18.09
N LEU A 258 9.52 -11.38 17.20
CA LEU A 258 9.16 -12.77 17.32
C LEU A 258 10.43 -13.62 17.27
N TYR A 259 10.51 -14.65 18.11
CA TYR A 259 11.56 -15.65 18.05
C TYR A 259 11.12 -16.84 17.21
N ASP A 260 11.91 -17.22 16.23
CA ASP A 260 11.74 -18.42 15.40
C ASP A 260 12.26 -19.64 16.16
N LEU A 261 11.38 -20.50 16.67
CA LEU A 261 11.72 -21.68 17.45
C LEU A 261 12.42 -22.80 16.65
N ARG A 262 12.60 -22.64 15.33
CA ARG A 262 13.47 -23.46 14.51
C ARG A 262 14.93 -23.35 14.98
N LYS A 263 15.32 -22.17 15.47
CA LYS A 263 16.66 -21.91 15.96
C LYS A 263 16.80 -22.28 17.43
N ASP A 264 17.93 -22.91 17.75
CA ASP A 264 18.22 -23.31 19.13
C ASP A 264 18.47 -22.06 19.99
N PRO A 265 17.67 -21.84 21.06
CA PRO A 265 17.89 -20.71 21.96
C PRO A 265 19.21 -20.78 22.74
N GLU A 266 19.74 -21.97 23.02
CA GLU A 266 20.99 -22.11 23.76
C GLU A 266 22.17 -21.51 23.01
N GLU A 267 22.17 -21.62 21.68
CA GLU A 267 23.17 -20.98 20.81
C GLU A 267 23.06 -19.46 20.84
N ILE A 268 21.82 -18.93 20.77
CA ILE A 268 21.58 -17.49 20.66
C ILE A 268 21.85 -16.76 21.98
N ILE A 269 21.47 -17.34 23.10
CA ILE A 269 21.63 -16.73 24.45
C ILE A 269 23.12 -16.58 24.81
N LYS A 270 23.99 -17.48 24.34
CA LYS A 270 25.42 -17.47 24.60
C LYS A 270 26.20 -16.46 23.75
N LEU A 271 25.59 -15.88 22.70
CA LEU A 271 26.26 -14.94 21.81
C LEU A 271 26.64 -13.65 22.55
N SER A 272 27.86 -13.20 22.31
CA SER A 272 28.28 -11.85 22.63
C SER A 272 27.48 -10.80 21.87
N TYR A 273 27.57 -9.54 22.26
CA TYR A 273 26.86 -8.43 21.59
C TYR A 273 27.21 -8.34 20.10
N THR A 274 28.51 -8.43 19.77
CA THR A 274 29.01 -8.37 18.38
C THR A 274 28.52 -9.55 17.55
N GLU A 275 28.56 -10.76 18.08
CA GLU A 275 28.06 -11.96 17.39
C GLU A 275 26.54 -11.88 17.19
N LEU A 276 25.81 -11.36 18.17
CA LEU A 276 24.36 -11.14 18.07
C LEU A 276 24.00 -10.12 16.97
N LYS A 277 24.77 -9.00 16.86
CA LYS A 277 24.62 -8.01 15.79
C LYS A 277 24.82 -8.66 14.41
N ILE A 278 25.83 -9.50 14.25
CA ILE A 278 26.08 -10.28 13.02
C ILE A 278 24.94 -11.28 12.77
N ALA A 279 24.49 -12.01 13.78
CA ALA A 279 23.39 -12.99 13.63
C ALA A 279 22.06 -12.35 13.21
N LEU A 280 21.78 -11.13 13.68
CA LEU A 280 20.61 -10.36 13.29
C LEU A 280 20.68 -9.83 11.84
N SER A 281 21.87 -9.62 11.30
CA SER A 281 22.07 -9.14 9.93
C SER A 281 21.93 -10.23 8.86
N LYS A 282 22.04 -11.51 9.22
CA LYS A 282 22.00 -12.64 8.27
C LYS A 282 20.59 -12.88 7.70
N SER A 283 20.52 -13.45 6.50
CA SER A 283 19.24 -13.74 5.80
C SER A 283 18.34 -14.75 6.54
N LYS A 284 18.93 -15.72 7.25
CA LYS A 284 18.21 -16.72 8.08
C LYS A 284 18.15 -16.24 9.54
N ARG A 285 17.43 -15.18 9.77
CA ARG A 285 17.32 -14.57 11.09
C ARG A 285 16.48 -15.44 12.04
N TRP A 286 16.93 -15.55 13.27
CA TRP A 286 16.17 -16.16 14.37
C TRP A 286 15.14 -15.17 14.97
N CYS A 287 15.37 -13.87 14.83
CA CYS A 287 14.47 -12.81 15.24
C CYS A 287 13.72 -12.26 14.02
N ARG A 288 12.40 -12.29 14.08
CA ARG A 288 11.49 -11.80 13.06
C ARG A 288 10.74 -10.58 13.56
N THR A 289 10.30 -9.74 12.63
CA THR A 289 9.54 -8.54 12.97
C THR A 289 8.12 -8.66 12.44
N LEU A 290 7.15 -8.54 13.34
CA LEU A 290 5.73 -8.50 13.02
C LEU A 290 5.20 -7.08 13.20
N LYS A 291 4.44 -6.58 12.21
CA LYS A 291 3.90 -5.21 12.21
C LYS A 291 2.40 -5.27 12.45
N SER A 292 1.93 -4.62 13.53
CA SER A 292 0.50 -4.60 13.88
C SER A 292 -0.40 -3.96 12.82
N ASN A 293 0.12 -3.00 12.05
CA ASN A 293 -0.63 -2.30 11.00
C ASN A 293 -0.70 -3.05 9.66
N ARG A 294 -0.29 -4.31 9.63
CA ARG A 294 -0.31 -5.18 8.43
C ARG A 294 -1.28 -6.34 8.56
N ALA A 295 -2.21 -6.28 9.53
CA ALA A 295 -3.20 -7.33 9.81
C ALA A 295 -2.58 -8.75 9.74
N PRO A 296 -1.59 -9.08 10.56
CA PRO A 296 -0.85 -10.34 10.47
C PRO A 296 -1.76 -11.53 10.71
N ILE A 297 -1.47 -12.65 10.06
CA ILE A 297 -2.24 -13.89 10.18
C ILE A 297 -1.53 -14.81 11.16
N ILE A 298 -2.15 -15.02 12.31
CA ILE A 298 -1.64 -15.87 13.39
C ILE A 298 -2.44 -17.16 13.46
N MET A 299 -1.74 -18.27 13.27
CA MET A 299 -2.30 -19.62 13.22
C MET A 299 -1.88 -20.40 14.48
N LYS A 300 -2.61 -21.49 14.77
CA LYS A 300 -2.30 -22.38 15.87
C LYS A 300 -0.93 -23.04 15.69
N LYS A 301 -0.25 -23.36 16.81
CA LYS A 301 1.08 -24.00 16.83
C LYS A 301 1.14 -25.35 16.10
N GLU A 302 0.02 -26.07 16.01
CA GLU A 302 -0.07 -27.38 15.34
C GLU A 302 0.27 -27.30 13.84
N PHE A 303 0.07 -26.13 13.23
CA PHE A 303 0.46 -25.87 11.83
C PHE A 303 1.99 -25.87 11.62
N ALA A 304 2.80 -25.82 12.68
CA ALA A 304 4.25 -26.01 12.58
C ALA A 304 4.61 -27.32 11.86
N LEU A 305 3.85 -28.38 12.15
CA LEU A 305 4.11 -29.71 11.60
C LEU A 305 3.85 -29.83 10.07
N TYR A 306 3.40 -28.76 9.42
CA TYR A 306 3.27 -28.68 7.97
C TYR A 306 4.59 -28.30 7.28
N ASP A 307 5.57 -27.81 8.04
CA ASP A 307 6.94 -27.54 7.61
C ASP A 307 7.87 -28.67 8.11
N GLU A 308 8.71 -29.20 7.25
CA GLU A 308 9.51 -30.40 7.53
C GLU A 308 10.53 -30.17 8.67
N GLU A 309 11.17 -28.97 8.73
CA GLU A 309 12.15 -28.68 9.79
C GLU A 309 11.48 -28.68 11.20
N TYR A 310 10.26 -28.14 11.33
CA TYR A 310 9.54 -28.19 12.59
C TYR A 310 8.95 -29.57 12.89
N LYS A 311 8.61 -30.32 11.86
CA LYS A 311 8.13 -31.70 12.00
C LYS A 311 9.23 -32.60 12.55
N GLU A 312 10.46 -32.46 12.05
CA GLU A 312 11.64 -33.17 12.54
C GLU A 312 11.97 -32.80 14.00
N LEU A 313 11.87 -31.51 14.38
CA LEU A 313 12.04 -31.05 15.75
C LEU A 313 11.01 -31.65 16.71
N GLY A 314 9.77 -31.74 16.27
CA GLY A 314 8.64 -32.17 17.06
C GLY A 314 8.18 -31.17 18.11
N MET A 315 6.92 -31.28 18.51
CA MET A 315 6.29 -30.31 19.44
C MET A 315 6.90 -30.30 20.84
N ALA A 316 7.52 -31.39 21.30
CA ALA A 316 8.19 -31.46 22.59
C ALA A 316 9.44 -30.56 22.64
N GLU A 317 10.28 -30.62 21.61
CA GLU A 317 11.47 -29.78 21.50
C GLU A 317 11.08 -28.31 21.28
N ILE A 318 10.08 -28.01 20.44
CA ILE A 318 9.55 -26.66 20.25
C ILE A 318 9.11 -26.06 21.59
N LYS A 319 8.41 -26.83 22.44
CA LYS A 319 7.99 -26.39 23.78
C LYS A 319 9.17 -26.17 24.74
N LYS A 320 10.18 -27.04 24.70
CA LYS A 320 11.43 -26.89 25.46
C LYS A 320 12.13 -25.57 25.09
N ARG A 321 12.30 -25.29 23.82
CA ARG A 321 12.89 -24.06 23.30
C ARG A 321 12.08 -22.81 23.69
N TYR A 322 10.76 -22.87 23.60
CA TYR A 322 9.89 -21.80 24.08
C TYR A 322 10.14 -21.50 25.58
N ASN A 323 10.19 -22.51 26.43
CA ASN A 323 10.40 -22.32 27.87
C ASN A 323 11.75 -21.62 28.15
N LEU A 324 12.78 -21.92 27.39
CA LEU A 324 14.07 -21.28 27.51
C LEU A 324 14.02 -19.80 27.07
N ILE A 325 13.41 -19.52 25.92
CA ILE A 325 13.20 -18.14 25.47
C ILE A 325 12.37 -17.33 26.47
N LYS A 326 11.33 -17.93 27.06
CA LYS A 326 10.50 -17.27 28.08
C LYS A 326 11.33 -16.74 29.24
N LYS A 327 12.36 -17.48 29.67
CA LYS A 327 13.26 -17.08 30.75
C LYS A 327 14.20 -15.93 30.39
N HIS A 328 14.66 -15.87 29.14
CA HIS A 328 15.63 -14.89 28.65
C HIS A 328 15.02 -13.78 27.77
N ARG A 329 13.66 -13.70 27.74
CA ARG A 329 12.91 -12.81 26.85
C ARG A 329 13.32 -11.35 26.99
N GLU A 330 13.37 -10.85 28.21
CA GLU A 330 13.66 -9.44 28.49
C GLU A 330 15.10 -9.08 28.11
N GLU A 331 16.06 -9.90 28.50
CA GLU A 331 17.47 -9.73 28.18
C GLU A 331 17.69 -9.66 26.66
N LEU A 332 17.16 -10.63 25.92
CA LEU A 332 17.28 -10.67 24.44
C LEU A 332 16.61 -9.46 23.78
N THR A 333 15.42 -9.08 24.27
CA THR A 333 14.70 -7.91 23.74
C THR A 333 15.53 -6.63 23.91
N ASN A 334 16.15 -6.42 25.07
CA ASN A 334 16.95 -5.25 25.34
C ASN A 334 18.20 -5.21 24.48
N LYS A 335 18.91 -6.33 24.31
CA LYS A 335 20.06 -6.45 23.41
C LYS A 335 19.69 -6.13 21.97
N ILE A 336 18.55 -6.65 21.47
CA ILE A 336 18.08 -6.38 20.10
C ILE A 336 17.74 -4.89 19.91
N LYS A 337 17.07 -4.28 20.90
CA LYS A 337 16.75 -2.85 20.85
C LYS A 337 18.01 -1.99 20.75
N SER A 338 19.01 -2.25 21.58
CA SER A 338 20.27 -1.51 21.55
C SER A 338 20.99 -1.63 20.19
N ILE A 339 21.02 -2.85 19.60
CA ILE A 339 21.61 -3.08 18.28
C ILE A 339 20.83 -2.32 17.18
N GLN A 340 19.50 -2.30 17.27
CA GLN A 340 18.69 -1.57 16.31
C GLN A 340 18.82 -0.07 16.44
N GLU A 341 18.92 0.46 17.65
CA GLU A 341 19.12 1.89 17.91
C GLU A 341 20.45 2.36 17.34
N GLU A 342 21.53 1.61 17.57
CA GLU A 342 22.83 1.85 16.96
C GLU A 342 22.74 1.88 15.42
N SER A 343 22.16 0.85 14.82
CA SER A 343 21.99 0.76 13.36
C SER A 343 21.07 1.85 12.78
N TYR A 344 20.09 2.31 13.54
CA TYR A 344 19.21 3.41 13.13
C TYR A 344 19.94 4.76 13.14
N ASN A 345 20.75 5.01 14.17
CA ASN A 345 21.53 6.23 14.29
C ASN A 345 22.61 6.29 13.20
N GLU A 346 23.33 5.19 12.94
CA GLU A 346 24.28 5.10 11.84
C GLU A 346 23.64 5.47 10.48
N LYS A 347 22.44 4.91 10.17
CA LYS A 347 21.72 5.23 8.92
C LYS A 347 21.28 6.68 8.82
N LYS A 348 20.82 7.26 9.92
CA LYS A 348 20.35 8.65 9.96
C LYS A 348 21.46 9.66 9.70
N GLU A 349 22.69 9.34 10.05
CA GLU A 349 23.87 10.17 9.74
C GLU A 349 24.21 10.16 8.24
N PHE A 350 23.91 9.07 7.53
CA PHE A 350 24.16 8.94 6.08
C PHE A 350 23.02 9.45 5.20
N ASP A 351 21.77 9.42 5.66
CA ASP A 351 20.59 9.81 4.86
C ASP A 351 20.21 11.26 5.14
N GLN A 352 20.91 12.20 4.50
CA GLN A 352 20.64 13.64 4.53
C GLN A 352 19.75 14.11 3.36
N THR A 353 19.11 13.22 2.65
CA THR A 353 18.26 13.56 1.51
C THR A 353 17.08 14.41 2.00
N GLU A 354 17.02 15.66 1.58
CA GLU A 354 15.89 16.54 1.88
C GLU A 354 14.70 16.12 1.01
N LEU A 355 13.63 15.64 1.66
CA LEU A 355 12.40 15.27 0.98
C LEU A 355 11.63 16.51 0.54
N GLU A 356 11.03 16.45 -0.64
CA GLU A 356 10.07 17.44 -1.08
C GLU A 356 8.77 17.38 -0.23
N PRO A 357 8.02 18.50 -0.11
CA PRO A 357 6.81 18.53 0.71
C PRO A 357 5.82 17.40 0.41
N GLU A 358 5.69 17.01 -0.87
CA GLU A 358 4.80 15.95 -1.33
C GLU A 358 5.20 14.55 -0.84
N GLU A 359 6.45 14.36 -0.42
CA GLU A 359 7.00 13.09 0.06
C GLU A 359 6.97 12.96 1.60
N LYS A 360 6.60 14.03 2.31
CA LYS A 360 6.71 14.15 3.78
C LYS A 360 5.54 13.56 4.57
N ILE A 361 4.70 12.70 4.00
CA ILE A 361 3.53 12.13 4.70
C ILE A 361 3.86 11.50 6.07
N TYR A 362 5.05 10.91 6.22
CA TYR A 362 5.46 10.24 7.47
C TYR A 362 6.36 11.11 8.36
N SER A 363 6.87 12.22 7.87
CA SER A 363 7.82 13.10 8.59
C SER A 363 7.26 14.49 8.90
N LEU A 364 6.22 14.94 8.19
CA LEU A 364 5.60 16.24 8.41
C LEU A 364 4.72 16.22 9.68
N ASN A 365 5.28 16.69 10.78
CA ASN A 365 4.54 16.84 12.04
C ASN A 365 3.74 18.15 12.03
N VAL A 366 2.42 18.06 11.86
CA VAL A 366 1.49 19.19 11.85
C VAL A 366 0.83 19.33 13.22
N THR A 367 0.79 20.56 13.76
CA THR A 367 0.08 20.85 15.00
C THR A 367 -1.45 20.75 14.81
N ASN A 368 -2.19 20.63 15.90
CA ASN A 368 -3.66 20.62 15.82
C ASN A 368 -4.21 21.95 15.27
N GLU A 369 -3.58 23.08 15.59
CA GLU A 369 -3.93 24.40 15.07
C GLU A 369 -3.79 24.43 13.54
N GLU A 370 -2.65 23.99 13.02
CA GLU A 370 -2.39 23.97 11.59
C GLU A 370 -3.30 22.98 10.85
N ARG A 371 -3.60 21.82 11.47
CA ARG A 371 -4.57 20.87 10.94
C ARG A 371 -5.98 21.47 10.82
N ASN A 372 -6.40 22.27 11.80
CA ASN A 372 -7.66 22.99 11.73
C ASN A 372 -7.66 24.03 10.60
N LEU A 373 -6.55 24.73 10.37
CA LEU A 373 -6.41 25.65 9.24
C LEU A 373 -6.46 24.91 7.90
N MET A 374 -5.81 23.75 7.77
CA MET A 374 -5.91 22.89 6.57
C MET A 374 -7.36 22.48 6.28
N ASN A 375 -8.11 22.09 7.32
CA ASN A 375 -9.52 21.76 7.17
C ASN A 375 -10.36 22.99 6.75
N GLN A 376 -10.15 24.15 7.37
CA GLN A 376 -10.84 25.39 6.98
C GLN A 376 -10.52 25.77 5.54
N PHE A 377 -9.26 25.66 5.10
CA PHE A 377 -8.84 25.93 3.72
C PHE A 377 -9.57 25.02 2.73
N ASN A 378 -9.75 23.75 3.08
CA ASN A 378 -10.46 22.78 2.22
C ASN A 378 -11.98 23.01 2.15
N LEU A 379 -12.61 23.39 3.25
CA LEU A 379 -14.06 23.55 3.33
C LEU A 379 -14.55 24.91 2.82
N ASN A 380 -13.66 25.88 2.67
CA ASN A 380 -14.04 27.23 2.30
C ASN A 380 -14.12 27.40 0.77
N ASN A 381 -15.27 27.82 0.26
CA ASN A 381 -15.48 28.10 -1.17
C ASN A 381 -15.20 29.55 -1.55
N ASN A 382 -14.96 30.44 -0.56
CA ASN A 382 -14.62 31.84 -0.81
C ASN A 382 -13.12 31.99 -1.03
N PHE A 383 -12.72 32.44 -2.21
CA PHE A 383 -11.32 32.60 -2.60
C PHE A 383 -10.53 33.57 -1.70
N LYS A 384 -11.15 34.68 -1.27
CA LYS A 384 -10.52 35.65 -0.37
C LYS A 384 -10.26 35.06 1.00
N GLU A 385 -11.24 34.37 1.56
CA GLU A 385 -11.09 33.71 2.85
C GLU A 385 -10.06 32.56 2.79
N ARG A 386 -10.01 31.80 1.69
CA ARG A 386 -8.94 30.82 1.46
C ARG A 386 -7.55 31.46 1.51
N LYS A 387 -7.38 32.63 0.90
CA LYS A 387 -6.12 33.38 0.96
C LYS A 387 -5.77 33.79 2.37
N ASP A 388 -6.75 34.31 3.13
CA ASP A 388 -6.54 34.71 4.53
C ASP A 388 -6.15 33.50 5.41
N ILE A 389 -6.78 32.35 5.20
CA ILE A 389 -6.41 31.09 5.88
C ILE A 389 -4.99 30.67 5.48
N PHE A 390 -4.64 30.70 4.19
CA PHE A 390 -3.31 30.37 3.68
C PHE A 390 -2.21 31.21 4.35
N ASN A 391 -2.43 32.51 4.51
CA ASN A 391 -1.47 33.42 5.14
C ASN A 391 -1.21 33.06 6.63
N ARG A 392 -2.10 32.29 7.26
CA ARG A 392 -1.96 31.83 8.65
C ARG A 392 -1.18 30.52 8.78
N PHE A 393 -0.92 29.80 7.69
CA PHE A 393 -0.06 28.61 7.75
C PHE A 393 1.35 29.00 8.20
N LYS A 394 1.90 28.27 9.16
CA LYS A 394 3.22 28.54 9.75
C LYS A 394 4.34 27.81 9.01
N ARG A 395 4.02 26.64 8.42
CA ARG A 395 5.01 25.76 7.78
C ARG A 395 5.02 25.97 6.27
N ASP A 396 6.22 26.13 5.72
CA ASP A 396 6.39 26.32 4.28
C ASP A 396 6.00 25.06 3.48
N ASP A 397 6.25 23.86 4.02
CA ASP A 397 5.77 22.61 3.41
C ASP A 397 4.24 22.62 3.20
N VAL A 398 3.47 23.07 4.21
CA VAL A 398 2.00 23.14 4.14
C VAL A 398 1.56 24.20 3.13
N LYS A 399 2.27 25.34 3.04
CA LYS A 399 2.00 26.38 2.03
C LYS A 399 2.21 25.83 0.62
N ILE A 400 3.33 25.13 0.38
CA ILE A 400 3.63 24.52 -0.93
C ILE A 400 2.54 23.49 -1.30
N LEU A 401 2.14 22.62 -0.37
CA LEU A 401 1.06 21.67 -0.61
C LEU A 401 -0.27 22.36 -0.92
N ALA A 402 -0.61 23.46 -0.25
CA ALA A 402 -1.82 24.25 -0.53
C ALA A 402 -1.79 24.87 -1.94
N GLU A 403 -0.66 25.47 -2.33
CA GLU A 403 -0.46 26.04 -3.66
C GLU A 403 -0.52 24.96 -4.75
N MET A 404 0.13 23.81 -4.53
CA MET A 404 0.11 22.67 -5.45
C MET A 404 -1.31 22.12 -5.61
N LYS A 405 -2.06 21.99 -4.51
CA LYS A 405 -3.47 21.57 -4.57
C LYS A 405 -4.30 22.50 -5.46
N VAL A 406 -4.13 23.81 -5.31
CA VAL A 406 -4.88 24.78 -6.13
C VAL A 406 -4.40 24.74 -7.59
N PHE A 407 -3.09 24.61 -7.84
CA PHE A 407 -2.53 24.48 -9.18
C PHE A 407 -3.03 23.25 -9.94
N ASP A 408 -3.22 22.12 -9.24
CA ASP A 408 -3.67 20.87 -9.84
C ASP A 408 -5.18 20.81 -10.13
N ASN A 409 -5.98 21.60 -9.43
CA ASN A 409 -7.43 21.48 -9.47
C ASN A 409 -8.17 22.67 -10.07
N TYR A 410 -7.47 23.77 -10.33
CA TYR A 410 -8.04 24.99 -10.87
C TYR A 410 -7.27 25.45 -12.10
N ASP A 411 -7.94 26.17 -12.99
CA ASP A 411 -7.27 26.85 -14.08
C ASP A 411 -6.46 28.07 -13.59
N LYS A 412 -5.68 28.69 -14.49
CA LYS A 412 -4.84 29.84 -14.17
C LYS A 412 -5.65 31.03 -13.62
N GLU A 413 -6.85 31.27 -14.15
CA GLU A 413 -7.70 32.40 -13.76
C GLU A 413 -8.22 32.18 -12.32
N GLU A 414 -8.73 31.01 -12.03
CA GLU A 414 -9.19 30.62 -10.71
C GLU A 414 -8.06 30.60 -9.68
N PHE A 415 -6.87 30.05 -10.06
CA PHE A 415 -5.69 30.11 -9.21
C PHE A 415 -5.37 31.55 -8.79
N CYS A 416 -5.43 32.51 -9.73
CA CYS A 416 -5.15 33.92 -9.48
C CYS A 416 -6.21 34.64 -8.63
N LYS A 417 -7.38 34.05 -8.40
CA LYS A 417 -8.37 34.55 -7.42
C LYS A 417 -7.95 34.27 -5.96
N ILE A 418 -7.16 33.22 -5.73
CA ILE A 418 -6.64 32.86 -4.40
C ILE A 418 -5.22 33.40 -4.21
N PHE A 419 -4.36 33.21 -5.20
CA PHE A 419 -2.94 33.57 -5.21
C PHE A 419 -2.66 34.66 -6.24
N SER A 420 -1.39 34.98 -6.48
CA SER A 420 -1.00 35.94 -7.51
C SER A 420 -0.53 35.26 -8.79
N LEU A 421 -0.48 36.03 -9.91
CA LEU A 421 0.15 35.56 -11.14
C LEU A 421 1.65 35.23 -10.93
N ARG A 422 2.32 35.95 -10.01
CA ARG A 422 3.71 35.64 -9.65
C ARG A 422 3.82 34.26 -9.00
N ASP A 423 2.89 33.91 -8.11
CA ASP A 423 2.87 32.60 -7.45
C ASP A 423 2.56 31.49 -8.47
N TYR A 424 1.61 31.71 -9.39
CA TYR A 424 1.34 30.78 -10.49
C TYR A 424 2.59 30.48 -11.31
N LYS A 425 3.33 31.53 -11.74
CA LYS A 425 4.57 31.36 -12.49
C LYS A 425 5.66 30.64 -11.68
N ARG A 426 5.77 30.95 -10.38
CA ARG A 426 6.73 30.29 -9.49
C ARG A 426 6.44 28.79 -9.35
N ILE A 427 5.19 28.42 -9.10
CA ILE A 427 4.79 27.01 -9.00
C ILE A 427 4.98 26.30 -10.34
N LYS A 428 4.55 26.92 -11.43
CA LYS A 428 4.73 26.34 -12.78
C LYS A 428 6.20 26.10 -13.10
N LYS A 429 7.09 27.04 -12.75
CA LYS A 429 8.53 26.87 -12.90
C LYS A 429 9.07 25.75 -12.03
N ARG A 430 8.63 25.66 -10.74
CA ARG A 430 9.02 24.55 -9.85
C ARG A 430 8.66 23.20 -10.44
N VAL A 431 7.42 23.04 -10.87
CA VAL A 431 6.95 21.80 -11.51
C VAL A 431 7.75 21.50 -12.78
N GLY A 432 7.93 22.50 -13.65
CA GLY A 432 8.69 22.37 -14.90
C GLY A 432 10.13 21.88 -14.65
N ASN A 433 10.80 22.39 -13.62
CA ASN A 433 12.15 21.97 -13.26
C ASN A 433 12.22 20.46 -12.92
N PHE A 434 11.15 19.89 -12.33
CA PHE A 434 11.12 18.45 -12.02
C PHE A 434 10.73 17.60 -13.23
N ILE A 435 9.64 17.98 -13.93
CA ILE A 435 9.08 17.10 -14.97
C ILE A 435 9.86 17.15 -16.29
N LEU A 436 10.63 18.23 -16.53
CA LEU A 436 11.49 18.39 -17.73
C LEU A 436 12.95 17.99 -17.47
N ASP A 437 13.30 17.62 -16.24
CA ASP A 437 14.65 17.22 -15.89
C ASP A 437 15.07 15.95 -16.62
N THR A 438 16.24 15.98 -17.25
CA THR A 438 16.84 14.87 -17.99
C THR A 438 17.85 14.07 -17.17
N SER A 439 18.15 14.48 -15.94
CA SER A 439 19.10 13.81 -15.06
C SER A 439 18.49 12.60 -14.36
N ASP A 440 19.32 11.72 -13.80
CA ASP A 440 18.89 10.57 -12.96
C ASP A 440 18.62 10.98 -11.51
N SER A 441 18.62 12.26 -11.18
CA SER A 441 18.38 12.74 -9.82
C SER A 441 16.99 12.35 -9.33
N PRO A 442 16.82 12.05 -8.03
CA PRO A 442 15.51 11.78 -7.44
C PRO A 442 14.54 12.95 -7.67
N SER A 443 13.28 12.64 -7.91
CA SER A 443 12.22 13.63 -8.12
C SER A 443 10.91 13.13 -7.50
N PRO A 444 10.10 13.99 -6.87
CA PRO A 444 8.76 13.66 -6.41
C PRO A 444 7.76 13.52 -7.57
N PHE A 445 8.17 13.89 -8.79
CA PHE A 445 7.36 13.84 -10.00
C PHE A 445 7.96 12.90 -11.03
N THR A 446 7.12 12.27 -11.83
CA THR A 446 7.52 11.54 -13.02
C THR A 446 8.14 12.51 -14.04
N LYS A 447 9.19 12.11 -14.74
CA LYS A 447 9.92 12.95 -15.70
C LYS A 447 9.48 12.65 -17.12
N ILE A 448 9.04 13.66 -17.87
CA ILE A 448 8.58 13.52 -19.27
C ILE A 448 9.64 12.88 -20.17
N PRO A 449 10.93 13.33 -20.18
CA PRO A 449 11.92 12.73 -21.08
C PRO A 449 12.12 11.23 -20.87
N ALA A 450 12.08 10.77 -19.62
CA ALA A 450 12.19 9.35 -19.30
C ALA A 450 11.00 8.55 -19.84
N GLN A 451 9.80 9.12 -19.79
CA GLN A 451 8.59 8.45 -20.29
C GLN A 451 8.53 8.43 -21.81
N GLN A 452 8.95 9.50 -22.48
CA GLN A 452 9.09 9.52 -23.94
C GLN A 452 10.11 8.47 -24.43
N SER A 453 11.27 8.36 -23.78
CA SER A 453 12.24 7.29 -24.08
C SER A 453 11.65 5.88 -23.85
N ARG A 454 10.79 5.73 -22.81
CA ARG A 454 10.09 4.46 -22.56
C ARG A 454 9.07 4.15 -23.67
N ILE A 455 8.34 5.14 -24.15
CA ILE A 455 7.40 5.02 -25.27
C ILE A 455 8.14 4.56 -26.52
N ASP A 456 9.29 5.18 -26.85
CA ASP A 456 10.10 4.78 -28.02
C ASP A 456 10.56 3.32 -27.92
N THR A 457 10.99 2.88 -26.73
CA THR A 457 11.37 1.48 -26.50
C THR A 457 10.19 0.53 -26.75
N LEU A 458 9.00 0.86 -26.25
CA LEU A 458 7.81 0.03 -26.41
C LEU A 458 7.28 0.06 -27.84
N ARG A 459 7.42 1.20 -28.55
CA ARG A 459 7.04 1.35 -29.96
C ARG A 459 7.82 0.37 -30.85
N VAL A 460 9.15 0.28 -30.69
CA VAL A 460 9.98 -0.70 -31.41
C VAL A 460 9.52 -2.15 -31.18
N ILE A 461 9.14 -2.48 -29.93
CA ILE A 461 8.63 -3.83 -29.62
C ILE A 461 7.26 -4.07 -30.27
N ALA A 462 6.36 -3.10 -30.23
CA ALA A 462 5.03 -3.20 -30.81
C ALA A 462 5.08 -3.29 -32.36
N GLU A 463 5.95 -2.52 -33.01
CA GLU A 463 6.23 -2.60 -34.45
C GLU A 463 6.71 -3.98 -34.85
N LYS A 464 7.70 -4.54 -34.14
CA LYS A 464 8.21 -5.88 -34.39
C LYS A 464 7.12 -6.97 -34.28
N ASN A 465 6.17 -6.77 -33.36
CA ASN A 465 5.07 -7.69 -33.10
C ASN A 465 3.83 -7.37 -33.96
N GLN A 466 3.84 -6.33 -34.79
CA GLN A 466 2.71 -5.84 -35.58
C GLN A 466 1.46 -5.52 -34.74
N ASP A 467 1.66 -5.03 -33.50
CA ASP A 467 0.63 -4.71 -32.53
C ASP A 467 0.11 -3.26 -32.75
N HIS A 468 -0.80 -3.12 -33.70
CA HIS A 468 -1.36 -1.82 -34.09
C HIS A 468 -2.17 -1.14 -32.96
N GLU A 469 -2.84 -1.90 -32.10
CA GLU A 469 -3.58 -1.34 -30.97
C GLU A 469 -2.63 -0.67 -30.00
N LYS A 470 -1.55 -1.35 -29.66
CA LYS A 470 -0.51 -0.84 -28.78
C LYS A 470 0.21 0.37 -29.36
N LEU A 471 0.46 0.37 -30.68
CA LEU A 471 1.06 1.51 -31.37
C LEU A 471 0.17 2.77 -31.27
N ASN A 472 -1.14 2.63 -31.50
CA ASN A 472 -2.09 3.74 -31.36
C ASN A 472 -2.14 4.27 -29.92
N GLN A 473 -2.13 3.39 -28.93
CA GLN A 473 -2.11 3.79 -27.53
C GLN A 473 -0.82 4.56 -27.18
N LEU A 474 0.34 4.08 -27.62
CA LEU A 474 1.63 4.76 -27.40
C LEU A 474 1.67 6.14 -28.06
N GLU A 475 1.04 6.33 -29.24
CA GLU A 475 0.92 7.61 -29.91
C GLU A 475 0.04 8.59 -29.12
N GLU A 476 -1.08 8.15 -28.57
CA GLU A 476 -1.92 8.98 -27.69
C GLU A 476 -1.16 9.45 -26.44
N LEU A 477 -0.37 8.54 -25.83
CA LEU A 477 0.45 8.83 -24.65
C LEU A 477 1.55 9.86 -24.99
N ASP A 478 2.27 9.67 -26.08
CA ASP A 478 3.35 10.57 -26.53
C ASP A 478 2.81 11.97 -26.83
N THR A 479 1.71 12.04 -27.57
CA THR A 479 1.03 13.30 -27.88
C THR A 479 0.64 14.07 -26.62
N TYR A 480 0.12 13.38 -25.59
CA TYR A 480 -0.23 14.02 -24.32
C TYR A 480 1.01 14.58 -23.60
N LEU A 481 2.09 13.79 -23.51
CA LEU A 481 3.34 14.22 -22.87
C LEU A 481 3.99 15.39 -23.60
N GLU A 482 3.98 15.39 -24.93
CA GLU A 482 4.53 16.49 -25.73
C GLU A 482 3.71 17.79 -25.53
N ASN A 483 2.38 17.70 -25.47
CA ASN A 483 1.52 18.84 -25.17
C ASN A 483 1.80 19.39 -23.76
N MET A 484 1.99 18.50 -22.78
CA MET A 484 2.33 18.90 -21.42
C MET A 484 3.70 19.58 -21.36
N LYS A 485 4.73 19.01 -22.00
CA LYS A 485 6.07 19.58 -22.13
C LYS A 485 6.02 21.00 -22.71
N ASN A 486 5.39 21.16 -23.87
CA ASN A 486 5.22 22.45 -24.53
C ASN A 486 4.52 23.50 -23.66
N ASN A 487 3.56 23.07 -22.82
CA ASN A 487 2.90 23.98 -21.89
C ASN A 487 3.86 24.50 -20.81
N PHE A 488 4.79 23.68 -20.33
CA PHE A 488 5.74 24.09 -19.29
C PHE A 488 6.95 24.85 -19.85
N GLU A 489 7.44 24.54 -21.05
CA GLU A 489 8.55 25.24 -21.72
C GLU A 489 8.23 26.70 -22.06
N LYS A 490 6.99 27.02 -22.44
CA LYS A 490 6.55 28.38 -22.81
C LYS A 490 6.58 29.41 -21.66
N VAL A 491 7.09 29.04 -20.48
CA VAL A 491 7.12 29.90 -19.27
C VAL A 491 8.53 30.11 -18.75
N SER A 492 9.54 29.48 -19.37
CA SER A 492 10.96 29.67 -19.03
C SER A 492 11.51 31.02 -19.50
#